data_8d52dc4eb638c1e1992b0bb9034cb23c
#
_entry.id   8d52dc4eb638c1e1992b0bb9034cb23c
#
_cell.length_a   1.000
_cell.length_b   1.000
_cell.length_c   1.000
_cell.angle_alpha   90.00
_cell.angle_beta   90.00
_cell.angle_gamma   90.00
#
_symmetry.space_group_name_H-M   'P 1'
#
loop_
_entity.id
_entity.type
_entity.pdbx_description
1 polymer ?
#
loop_
_entity_poly.entity_id
_entity_poly.type
_entity_poly.pdbx_seq_one_letter_code
_entity_poly.pdbx_strand_id
1 'polypeptide(L)'
;MANPPHGGILKDLIARDSPRRQELAAEAERLPAVILNERQLCDLELILNGGFSPLEGFMNQRDYDGVVSKNRLADGNLFSMPICLDLDKATIENSKIEPGARVTLRDFRDDRNLCIMTVEDVYKPDKHKEAVEVFGSDDELHPAVKYLFRTAGEYYVGGKLEAIDRLMHYDYVALRYSPAELRLHFDKLGWSKVVAFQT
;
A
#
# COMPACT_ATOMS: atom_id res chain seq x y z
N MET A 1 8.78 10.97 -24.47
CA MET A 1 8.27 10.78 -23.09
C MET A 1 7.85 9.33 -22.94
N ALA A 2 8.25 8.67 -21.87
CA ALA A 2 7.74 7.35 -21.49
C ALA A 2 6.21 7.38 -21.32
N ASN A 3 5.57 6.21 -21.35
CA ASN A 3 4.12 6.10 -21.11
C ASN A 3 3.70 6.83 -19.82
N PRO A 4 2.51 7.46 -19.77
CA PRO A 4 2.02 8.07 -18.55
C PRO A 4 1.93 7.02 -17.42
N PRO A 5 2.00 7.44 -16.15
CA PRO A 5 1.76 6.53 -15.03
C PRO A 5 0.36 5.93 -15.11
N HIS A 6 0.17 4.77 -14.50
CA HIS A 6 -1.15 4.18 -14.37
C HIS A 6 -2.08 5.15 -13.62
N GLY A 7 -3.32 5.31 -14.11
CA GLY A 7 -4.24 6.35 -13.60
C GLY A 7 -3.89 7.79 -14.02
N GLY A 8 -2.89 7.98 -14.90
CA GLY A 8 -2.53 9.29 -15.48
C GLY A 8 -1.56 10.13 -14.66
N ILE A 9 -1.55 10.02 -13.34
CA ILE A 9 -0.73 10.81 -12.42
C ILE A 9 0.02 9.89 -11.47
N LEU A 10 1.34 10.08 -11.34
CA LEU A 10 2.14 9.38 -10.35
C LEU A 10 1.81 9.92 -8.95
N LYS A 11 1.34 9.04 -8.07
CA LYS A 11 0.98 9.36 -6.69
C LYS A 11 2.18 9.16 -5.75
N ASP A 12 3.23 9.98 -5.91
CA ASP A 12 4.34 10.00 -4.95
C ASP A 12 3.87 10.79 -3.71
N LEU A 13 3.60 10.08 -2.61
CA LEU A 13 3.11 10.66 -1.36
C LEU A 13 4.26 11.16 -0.47
N ILE A 14 5.51 10.91 -0.86
CA ILE A 14 6.70 11.26 -0.08
C ILE A 14 7.09 12.68 -0.38
N ALA A 15 6.57 13.62 0.39
CA ALA A 15 6.97 15.01 0.33
C ALA A 15 8.40 15.17 0.85
N ARG A 16 9.32 15.67 -0.01
CA ARG A 16 10.69 16.04 0.40
C ARG A 16 10.63 17.36 1.17
N ASP A 17 11.18 17.39 2.39
CA ASP A 17 11.48 18.59 3.19
C ASP A 17 10.31 19.59 3.37
N SER A 18 9.09 19.13 3.57
CA SER A 18 7.97 20.03 3.83
C SER A 18 7.77 20.25 5.34
N PRO A 19 7.33 21.44 5.77
CA PRO A 19 6.91 21.68 7.15
C PRO A 19 5.82 20.66 7.60
N ARG A 20 4.96 20.24 6.68
CA ARG A 20 3.94 19.23 6.93
C ARG A 20 4.53 17.89 7.40
N ARG A 21 5.68 17.48 6.86
CA ARG A 21 6.37 16.25 7.31
C ARG A 21 6.76 16.32 8.77
N GLN A 22 7.26 17.47 9.25
CA GLN A 22 7.64 17.66 10.65
C GLN A 22 6.42 17.64 11.57
N GLU A 23 5.32 18.26 11.15
CA GLU A 23 4.03 18.20 11.88
C GLU A 23 3.52 16.76 11.98
N LEU A 24 3.54 16.01 10.88
CA LEU A 24 3.12 14.61 10.85
C LEU A 24 4.02 13.74 11.74
N ALA A 25 5.32 13.94 11.74
CA ALA A 25 6.24 13.21 12.60
C ALA A 25 5.93 13.47 14.10
N ALA A 26 5.69 14.72 14.49
CA ALA A 26 5.31 15.07 15.85
C ALA A 26 3.91 14.54 16.24
N GLU A 27 2.98 14.48 15.31
CA GLU A 27 1.65 13.90 15.49
C GLU A 27 1.75 12.38 15.69
N ALA A 28 2.53 11.70 14.86
CA ALA A 28 2.69 10.24 14.86
C ALA A 28 3.17 9.68 16.21
N GLU A 29 3.98 10.44 16.96
CA GLU A 29 4.43 10.05 18.28
C GLU A 29 3.31 9.95 19.32
N ARG A 30 2.16 10.56 19.05
CA ARG A 30 1.01 10.62 19.97
C ARG A 30 -0.15 9.72 19.57
N LEU A 31 -0.12 9.24 18.33
CA LEU A 31 -1.17 8.38 17.79
C LEU A 31 -0.96 6.91 18.17
N PRO A 32 -2.04 6.13 18.24
CA PRO A 32 -1.91 4.67 18.28
C PRO A 32 -1.11 4.18 17.11
N ALA A 33 -0.21 3.22 17.34
CA ALA A 33 0.64 2.68 16.30
C ALA A 33 0.22 1.26 15.90
N VAL A 34 0.27 1.00 14.59
CA VAL A 34 0.18 -0.34 14.00
C VAL A 34 1.54 -0.71 13.46
N ILE A 35 2.11 -1.79 13.99
CA ILE A 35 3.39 -2.32 13.53
C ILE A 35 3.13 -3.21 12.32
N LEU A 36 3.73 -2.85 11.19
CA LEU A 36 3.53 -3.56 9.93
C LEU A 36 4.45 -4.77 9.83
N ASN A 37 3.94 -5.88 9.27
CA ASN A 37 4.77 -7.02 8.89
C ASN A 37 5.49 -6.77 7.55
N GLU A 38 6.35 -7.71 7.13
CA GLU A 38 7.17 -7.59 5.92
C GLU A 38 6.33 -7.37 4.65
N ARG A 39 5.25 -8.12 4.47
CA ARG A 39 4.37 -7.95 3.30
C ARG A 39 3.69 -6.58 3.30
N GLN A 40 3.14 -6.18 4.43
CA GLN A 40 2.47 -4.87 4.58
C GLN A 40 3.44 -3.71 4.35
N LEU A 41 4.72 -3.87 4.75
CA LEU A 41 5.75 -2.87 4.44
C LEU A 41 6.04 -2.77 2.94
N CYS A 42 6.09 -3.89 2.21
CA CYS A 42 6.26 -3.88 0.76
C CYS A 42 5.10 -3.16 0.07
N ASP A 43 3.87 -3.44 0.48
CA ASP A 43 2.69 -2.75 -0.06
C ASP A 43 2.72 -1.25 0.27
N LEU A 44 3.04 -0.91 1.52
CA LEU A 44 3.17 0.48 1.95
C LEU A 44 4.21 1.23 1.11
N GLU A 45 5.39 0.65 0.89
CA GLU A 45 6.45 1.28 0.09
C GLU A 45 5.95 1.62 -1.32
N LEU A 46 5.25 0.68 -1.97
CA LEU A 46 4.74 0.88 -3.32
C LEU A 46 3.58 1.90 -3.38
N ILE A 47 2.77 2.01 -2.32
CA ILE A 47 1.80 3.09 -2.22
C ILE A 47 2.52 4.43 -2.05
N LEU A 48 3.44 4.54 -1.10
CA LEU A 48 4.09 5.80 -0.76
C LEU A 48 4.94 6.37 -1.90
N ASN A 49 5.63 5.52 -2.67
CA ASN A 49 6.49 5.95 -3.77
C ASN A 49 5.79 6.06 -5.14
N GLY A 50 4.49 5.72 -5.19
CA GLY A 50 3.66 5.78 -6.38
C GLY A 50 3.73 4.54 -7.28
N GLY A 51 4.39 3.46 -6.85
CA GLY A 51 4.43 2.18 -7.56
C GLY A 51 3.03 1.56 -7.76
N PHE A 52 2.14 1.81 -6.82
CA PHE A 52 0.73 1.40 -6.89
C PHE A 52 -0.22 2.54 -7.29
N SER A 53 0.26 3.57 -8.02
CA SER A 53 -0.67 4.57 -8.57
C SER A 53 -1.84 3.91 -9.32
N PRO A 54 -3.06 4.42 -9.19
CA PRO A 54 -3.45 5.67 -8.57
C PRO A 54 -3.77 5.63 -7.07
N LEU A 55 -3.44 4.54 -6.35
CA LEU A 55 -3.74 4.43 -4.91
C LEU A 55 -3.00 5.51 -4.10
N GLU A 56 -3.71 6.08 -3.13
CA GLU A 56 -3.21 7.02 -2.12
C GLU A 56 -3.29 6.43 -0.70
N GLY A 57 -3.53 5.11 -0.61
CA GLY A 57 -3.66 4.39 0.64
C GLY A 57 -4.09 2.95 0.43
N PHE A 58 -4.32 2.24 1.51
CA PHE A 58 -4.89 0.90 1.46
C PHE A 58 -6.36 0.96 1.04
N MET A 59 -6.78 -0.02 0.23
CA MET A 59 -8.13 -0.03 -0.35
C MET A 59 -9.21 -0.06 0.71
N ASN A 60 -10.17 0.86 0.59
CA ASN A 60 -11.43 0.79 1.30
C ASN A 60 -12.31 -0.31 0.72
N GLN A 61 -13.41 -0.65 1.40
CA GLN A 61 -14.29 -1.74 0.99
C GLN A 61 -14.82 -1.57 -0.43
N ARG A 62 -15.12 -0.35 -0.85
CA ARG A 62 -15.66 -0.06 -2.18
C ARG A 62 -14.64 -0.37 -3.29
N ASP A 63 -13.37 0.03 -3.10
CA ASP A 63 -12.29 -0.27 -4.04
C ASP A 63 -11.98 -1.76 -4.03
N TYR A 64 -11.89 -2.38 -2.85
CA TYR A 64 -11.68 -3.80 -2.68
C TYR A 64 -12.75 -4.64 -3.43
N ASP A 65 -14.03 -4.35 -3.20
CA ASP A 65 -15.12 -5.08 -3.85
C ASP A 65 -15.08 -4.91 -5.38
N GLY A 66 -14.73 -3.74 -5.86
CA GLY A 66 -14.56 -3.45 -7.28
C GLY A 66 -13.39 -4.21 -7.90
N VAL A 67 -12.25 -4.25 -7.21
CA VAL A 67 -11.06 -4.97 -7.66
C VAL A 67 -11.31 -6.48 -7.67
N VAL A 68 -11.82 -7.04 -6.59
CA VAL A 68 -12.13 -8.48 -6.51
C VAL A 68 -13.13 -8.92 -7.57
N SER A 69 -14.20 -8.15 -7.79
CA SER A 69 -15.28 -8.59 -8.68
C SER A 69 -15.12 -8.19 -10.15
N LYS A 70 -14.35 -7.15 -10.44
CA LYS A 70 -14.30 -6.53 -11.78
C LYS A 70 -12.89 -6.12 -12.22
N ASN A 71 -11.86 -6.36 -11.41
CA ASN A 71 -10.50 -5.87 -11.62
C ASN A 71 -10.44 -4.34 -11.80
N ARG A 72 -11.26 -3.58 -11.05
CA ARG A 72 -11.32 -2.12 -11.16
C ARG A 72 -11.55 -1.46 -9.82
N LEU A 73 -10.85 -0.35 -9.63
CA LEU A 73 -11.13 0.60 -8.55
C LEU A 73 -12.51 1.26 -8.75
N ALA A 74 -13.02 1.89 -7.72
CA ALA A 74 -14.31 2.57 -7.75
C ALA A 74 -14.38 3.72 -8.77
N ASP A 75 -13.25 4.31 -9.13
CA ASP A 75 -13.12 5.34 -10.17
C ASP A 75 -13.04 4.77 -11.59
N GLY A 76 -13.04 3.44 -11.75
CA GLY A 76 -13.00 2.72 -13.01
C GLY A 76 -11.60 2.37 -13.52
N ASN A 77 -10.53 2.81 -12.87
CA ASN A 77 -9.17 2.42 -13.22
C ASN A 77 -8.98 0.90 -13.07
N LEU A 78 -8.31 0.28 -14.05
CA LEU A 78 -7.97 -1.14 -13.99
C LEU A 78 -7.01 -1.39 -12.82
N PHE A 79 -7.35 -2.34 -11.95
CA PHE A 79 -6.46 -2.77 -10.86
C PHE A 79 -6.76 -4.24 -10.55
N SER A 80 -5.78 -5.10 -10.68
CA SER A 80 -6.01 -6.56 -10.73
C SER A 80 -5.78 -7.29 -9.42
N MET A 81 -5.23 -6.61 -8.40
CA MET A 81 -4.89 -7.22 -7.12
C MET A 81 -5.33 -6.31 -5.97
N PRO A 82 -6.04 -6.81 -4.96
CA PRO A 82 -6.36 -6.03 -3.77
C PRO A 82 -5.09 -5.66 -2.98
N ILE A 83 -4.96 -4.39 -2.60
CA ILE A 83 -3.88 -3.88 -1.75
C ILE A 83 -4.51 -3.44 -0.43
N CYS A 84 -4.45 -4.31 0.57
CA CYS A 84 -5.19 -4.19 1.81
C CYS A 84 -4.29 -4.25 3.04
N LEU A 85 -4.60 -3.45 4.05
CA LEU A 85 -4.03 -3.57 5.38
C LEU A 85 -4.88 -4.56 6.18
N ASP A 86 -4.40 -5.78 6.30
CA ASP A 86 -5.05 -6.84 7.07
C ASP A 86 -4.61 -6.79 8.53
N LEU A 87 -5.56 -6.79 9.45
CA LEU A 87 -5.31 -6.74 10.90
C LEU A 87 -6.16 -7.77 11.62
N ASP A 88 -5.66 -8.21 12.77
CA ASP A 88 -6.44 -9.01 13.70
C ASP A 88 -7.37 -8.13 14.57
N LYS A 89 -8.35 -8.78 15.18
CA LYS A 89 -9.33 -8.11 16.03
C LYS A 89 -8.68 -7.40 17.23
N ALA A 90 -7.67 -8.00 17.84
CA ALA A 90 -7.00 -7.45 19.00
C ALA A 90 -6.27 -6.14 18.68
N THR A 91 -5.59 -6.08 17.54
CA THR A 91 -4.93 -4.86 17.05
C THR A 91 -5.94 -3.75 16.80
N ILE A 92 -7.09 -4.06 16.17
CA ILE A 92 -8.16 -3.07 15.94
C ILE A 92 -8.71 -2.51 17.27
N GLU A 93 -9.01 -3.38 18.23
CA GLU A 93 -9.55 -2.97 19.53
C GLU A 93 -8.53 -2.18 20.35
N ASN A 94 -7.27 -2.66 20.44
CA ASN A 94 -6.22 -2.02 21.23
C ASN A 94 -5.83 -0.65 20.68
N SER A 95 -5.76 -0.51 19.37
CA SER A 95 -5.41 0.74 18.68
C SER A 95 -6.64 1.61 18.38
N LYS A 96 -7.84 1.20 18.78
CA LYS A 96 -9.11 1.92 18.56
C LYS A 96 -9.30 2.33 17.10
N ILE A 97 -9.08 1.37 16.20
CA ILE A 97 -9.17 1.60 14.76
C ILE A 97 -10.65 1.60 14.37
N GLU A 98 -11.15 2.76 13.99
CA GLU A 98 -12.53 2.99 13.53
C GLU A 98 -12.55 4.07 12.44
N PRO A 99 -13.61 4.17 11.65
CA PRO A 99 -13.72 5.22 10.64
C PRO A 99 -13.52 6.62 11.22
N GLY A 100 -12.63 7.40 10.61
CA GLY A 100 -12.21 8.73 11.07
C GLY A 100 -11.03 8.73 12.03
N ALA A 101 -10.62 7.58 12.57
CA ALA A 101 -9.42 7.49 13.40
C ALA A 101 -8.15 7.76 12.60
N ARG A 102 -7.15 8.31 13.28
CA ARG A 102 -5.79 8.45 12.74
C ARG A 102 -4.86 7.51 13.48
N VAL A 103 -4.07 6.73 12.73
CA VAL A 103 -3.13 5.75 13.29
C VAL A 103 -1.79 5.88 12.59
N THR A 104 -0.72 5.65 13.34
CA THR A 104 0.64 5.61 12.79
C THR A 104 0.96 4.21 12.28
N LEU A 105 1.45 4.11 11.05
CA LEU A 105 2.00 2.87 10.52
C LEU A 105 3.50 2.86 10.74
N ARG A 106 4.00 1.81 11.40
CA ARG A 106 5.36 1.72 11.91
C ARG A 106 6.09 0.51 11.34
N ASP A 107 7.37 0.69 11.06
CA ASP A 107 8.26 -0.37 10.58
C ASP A 107 8.65 -1.32 11.72
N PHE A 108 8.42 -2.63 11.54
CA PHE A 108 8.79 -3.62 12.57
C PHE A 108 10.32 -3.81 12.71
N ARG A 109 11.09 -3.38 11.70
CA ARG A 109 12.54 -3.63 11.62
C ARG A 109 13.35 -2.65 12.48
N ASP A 110 12.89 -1.39 12.60
CA ASP A 110 13.61 -0.31 13.25
C ASP A 110 12.71 0.65 14.04
N ASP A 111 11.44 0.30 14.18
CA ASP A 111 10.42 1.01 14.97
C ASP A 111 10.14 2.46 14.50
N ARG A 112 10.48 2.79 13.25
CA ARG A 112 10.23 4.13 12.69
C ARG A 112 8.78 4.34 12.28
N ASN A 113 8.28 5.55 12.53
CA ASN A 113 7.01 6.03 12.03
C ASN A 113 7.14 6.35 10.53
N LEU A 114 6.45 5.61 9.67
CA LEU A 114 6.54 5.76 8.21
C LEU A 114 5.47 6.70 7.65
N CYS A 115 4.25 6.60 8.15
CA CYS A 115 3.14 7.44 7.71
C CYS A 115 2.03 7.46 8.76
N ILE A 116 1.11 8.41 8.61
CA ILE A 116 -0.16 8.41 9.32
C ILE A 116 -1.25 7.98 8.33
N MET A 117 -2.09 7.06 8.75
CA MET A 117 -3.28 6.63 8.03
C MET A 117 -4.52 7.25 8.65
N THR A 118 -5.33 7.90 7.82
CA THR A 118 -6.70 8.27 8.19
C THR A 118 -7.62 7.16 7.75
N VAL A 119 -8.22 6.46 8.71
CA VAL A 119 -9.08 5.31 8.47
C VAL A 119 -10.38 5.75 7.81
N GLU A 120 -10.72 5.18 6.66
CA GLU A 120 -12.00 5.39 5.97
C GLU A 120 -13.02 4.35 6.41
N ASP A 121 -12.60 3.09 6.46
CA ASP A 121 -13.45 1.98 6.91
C ASP A 121 -12.65 0.81 7.51
N VAL A 122 -13.39 -0.08 8.17
CA VAL A 122 -12.92 -1.37 8.69
C VAL A 122 -13.94 -2.40 8.27
N TYR A 123 -13.54 -3.41 7.50
CA TYR A 123 -14.44 -4.41 6.95
C TYR A 123 -13.88 -5.82 7.02
N LYS A 124 -14.76 -6.79 6.92
CA LYS A 124 -14.40 -8.20 6.92
C LYS A 124 -14.52 -8.74 5.49
N PRO A 125 -13.39 -9.13 4.84
CA PRO A 125 -13.42 -9.64 3.49
C PRO A 125 -14.06 -11.02 3.39
N ASP A 126 -14.67 -11.32 2.25
CA ASP A 126 -14.98 -12.70 1.86
C ASP A 126 -13.73 -13.32 1.22
N LYS A 127 -12.88 -13.94 2.05
CA LYS A 127 -11.62 -14.52 1.63
C LYS A 127 -11.77 -15.67 0.61
N HIS A 128 -12.87 -16.42 0.64
CA HIS A 128 -13.13 -17.46 -0.37
C HIS A 128 -13.40 -16.83 -1.72
N LYS A 129 -14.25 -15.80 -1.76
CA LYS A 129 -14.52 -15.05 -2.98
C LYS A 129 -13.22 -14.41 -3.50
N GLU A 130 -12.44 -13.76 -2.64
CA GLU A 130 -11.15 -13.18 -3.02
C GLU A 130 -10.23 -14.25 -3.62
N ALA A 131 -10.10 -15.42 -3.00
CA ALA A 131 -9.25 -16.49 -3.51
C ALA A 131 -9.65 -16.92 -4.93
N VAL A 132 -10.94 -17.17 -5.15
CA VAL A 132 -11.44 -17.62 -6.46
C VAL A 132 -11.34 -16.55 -7.52
N GLU A 133 -11.76 -15.33 -7.22
CA GLU A 133 -11.82 -14.24 -8.21
C GLU A 133 -10.43 -13.65 -8.53
N VAL A 134 -9.52 -13.58 -7.55
CA VAL A 134 -8.18 -12.97 -7.74
C VAL A 134 -7.14 -14.00 -8.16
N PHE A 135 -7.13 -15.18 -7.53
CA PHE A 135 -6.12 -16.22 -7.78
C PHE A 135 -6.63 -17.38 -8.65
N GLY A 136 -7.91 -17.40 -8.99
CA GLY A 136 -8.53 -18.44 -9.81
C GLY A 136 -8.72 -19.79 -9.10
N SER A 137 -8.47 -19.85 -7.79
CA SER A 137 -8.56 -21.07 -6.99
C SER A 137 -8.64 -20.74 -5.51
N ASP A 138 -9.34 -21.56 -4.73
CA ASP A 138 -9.34 -21.55 -3.26
C ASP A 138 -8.48 -22.68 -2.66
N ASP A 139 -7.66 -23.34 -3.48
CA ASP A 139 -6.73 -24.39 -3.03
C ASP A 139 -5.52 -23.81 -2.31
N GLU A 140 -5.31 -24.22 -1.05
CA GLU A 140 -4.17 -23.81 -0.22
C GLU A 140 -2.81 -24.33 -0.74
N LEU A 141 -2.74 -25.15 -1.76
CA LEU A 141 -1.51 -25.44 -2.47
C LEU A 141 -0.97 -24.22 -3.22
N HIS A 142 -1.86 -23.25 -3.55
CA HIS A 142 -1.44 -21.96 -4.07
C HIS A 142 -0.88 -21.09 -2.93
N PRO A 143 0.38 -20.61 -2.99
CA PRO A 143 1.00 -19.89 -1.86
C PRO A 143 0.24 -18.67 -1.38
N ALA A 144 -0.33 -17.87 -2.31
CA ALA A 144 -1.11 -16.69 -1.95
C ALA A 144 -2.44 -17.03 -1.27
N VAL A 145 -3.12 -18.09 -1.71
CA VAL A 145 -4.35 -18.60 -1.08
C VAL A 145 -4.05 -19.11 0.33
N LYS A 146 -2.95 -19.85 0.50
CA LYS A 146 -2.49 -20.29 1.83
C LYS A 146 -2.23 -19.11 2.76
N TYR A 147 -1.55 -18.07 2.26
CA TYR A 147 -1.32 -16.83 3.02
C TYR A 147 -2.66 -16.19 3.43
N LEU A 148 -3.57 -16.01 2.47
CA LEU A 148 -4.88 -15.40 2.68
C LEU A 148 -5.70 -16.10 3.77
N PHE A 149 -5.71 -17.45 3.77
CA PHE A 149 -6.52 -18.21 4.73
C PHE A 149 -5.84 -18.42 6.08
N ARG A 150 -4.51 -18.51 6.12
CA ARG A 150 -3.77 -18.94 7.32
C ARG A 150 -3.03 -17.80 8.04
N THR A 151 -2.67 -16.74 7.32
CA THR A 151 -1.78 -15.70 7.85
C THR A 151 -2.45 -14.34 7.86
N ALA A 152 -3.15 -13.96 6.80
CA ALA A 152 -3.78 -12.65 6.70
C ALA A 152 -4.80 -12.43 7.82
N GLY A 153 -4.82 -11.21 8.38
CA GLY A 153 -5.73 -10.79 9.43
C GLY A 153 -7.19 -10.95 9.05
N GLU A 154 -8.06 -10.96 10.04
CA GLU A 154 -9.50 -11.19 9.87
C GLU A 154 -10.23 -9.98 9.30
N TYR A 155 -9.71 -8.79 9.53
CA TYR A 155 -10.29 -7.52 9.11
C TYR A 155 -9.34 -6.80 8.17
N TYR A 156 -9.91 -6.08 7.21
CA TYR A 156 -9.19 -5.15 6.34
C TYR A 156 -9.52 -3.72 6.73
N VAL A 157 -8.50 -2.88 6.71
CA VAL A 157 -8.61 -1.45 7.06
C VAL A 157 -8.24 -0.63 5.84
N GLY A 158 -9.20 0.12 5.32
CA GLY A 158 -9.03 1.05 4.22
C GLY A 158 -8.80 2.48 4.69
N GLY A 159 -8.04 3.25 3.94
CA GLY A 159 -7.83 4.67 4.27
C GLY A 159 -6.67 5.31 3.55
N LYS A 160 -6.59 6.63 3.66
CA LYS A 160 -5.58 7.47 3.03
C LYS A 160 -4.34 7.63 3.88
N LEU A 161 -3.20 7.76 3.21
CA LEU A 161 -1.89 7.88 3.84
C LEU A 161 -1.30 9.27 3.67
N GLU A 162 -0.66 9.76 4.73
CA GLU A 162 0.20 10.94 4.73
C GLU A 162 1.62 10.50 5.12
N ALA A 163 2.56 10.57 4.17
CA ALA A 163 3.92 10.05 4.36
C ALA A 163 4.75 10.91 5.29
N ILE A 164 5.49 10.26 6.20
CA ILE A 164 6.49 10.86 7.08
C ILE A 164 7.88 10.55 6.55
N ASP A 165 8.16 9.28 6.29
CA ASP A 165 9.48 8.84 5.85
C ASP A 165 9.41 7.70 4.83
N ARG A 166 10.54 7.43 4.18
CA ARG A 166 10.72 6.30 3.29
C ARG A 166 11.14 5.08 4.07
N LEU A 167 10.80 3.90 3.54
CA LEU A 167 11.44 2.68 4.02
C LEU A 167 12.94 2.74 3.76
N MET A 168 13.73 2.31 4.74
CA MET A 168 15.18 2.20 4.58
C MET A 168 15.56 0.83 4.03
N HIS A 169 16.43 0.86 3.03
CA HIS A 169 17.09 -0.31 2.48
C HIS A 169 18.58 -0.19 2.66
N TYR A 170 19.25 -1.28 3.01
CA TYR A 170 20.69 -1.31 3.27
C TYR A 170 21.47 -2.06 2.18
N ASP A 171 20.73 -2.80 1.34
CA ASP A 171 21.27 -3.60 0.25
C ASP A 171 20.96 -2.97 -1.11
N TYR A 172 21.90 -3.07 -2.03
CA TYR A 172 21.76 -2.63 -3.43
C TYR A 172 21.20 -1.20 -3.62
N VAL A 173 21.49 -0.30 -2.68
CA VAL A 173 20.91 1.07 -2.64
C VAL A 173 21.10 1.81 -3.96
N ALA A 174 22.24 1.62 -4.64
CA ALA A 174 22.53 2.26 -5.92
C ALA A 174 21.64 1.76 -7.09
N LEU A 175 20.95 0.64 -6.91
CA LEU A 175 20.06 0.03 -7.91
C LEU A 175 18.58 0.25 -7.59
N ARG A 176 18.27 0.83 -6.44
CA ARG A 176 16.89 1.09 -5.99
C ARG A 176 16.43 2.46 -6.46
N TYR A 177 15.64 2.48 -7.51
CA TYR A 177 15.01 3.70 -8.02
C TYR A 177 13.54 3.74 -7.64
N SER A 178 13.07 4.90 -7.16
CA SER A 178 11.64 5.16 -7.10
C SER A 178 11.06 5.26 -8.53
N PRO A 179 9.74 5.07 -8.71
CA PRO A 179 9.10 5.27 -10.01
C PRO A 179 9.37 6.65 -10.62
N ALA A 180 9.41 7.71 -9.79
CA ALA A 180 9.72 9.06 -10.24
C ALA A 180 11.16 9.18 -10.77
N GLU A 181 12.14 8.65 -10.03
CA GLU A 181 13.55 8.67 -10.42
C GLU A 181 13.80 7.86 -11.71
N LEU A 182 13.16 6.67 -11.79
CA LEU A 182 13.30 5.83 -12.99
C LEU A 182 12.71 6.50 -14.23
N ARG A 183 11.56 7.17 -14.11
CA ARG A 183 10.96 7.96 -15.19
C ARG A 183 11.86 9.09 -15.65
N LEU A 184 12.44 9.85 -14.73
CA LEU A 184 13.43 10.88 -15.05
C LEU A 184 14.68 10.30 -15.74
N HIS A 185 15.09 9.10 -15.34
CA HIS A 185 16.21 8.41 -15.98
C HIS A 185 15.88 8.03 -17.44
N PHE A 186 14.70 7.48 -17.72
CA PHE A 186 14.24 7.17 -19.06
C PHE A 186 14.14 8.43 -19.95
N ASP A 187 13.63 9.53 -19.42
CA ASP A 187 13.55 10.80 -20.16
C ASP A 187 14.95 11.34 -20.51
N LYS A 188 15.92 11.25 -19.58
CA LYS A 188 17.34 11.63 -19.84
C LYS A 188 17.98 10.78 -20.94
N LEU A 189 17.63 9.49 -21.03
CA LEU A 189 18.10 8.58 -22.06
C LEU A 189 17.34 8.73 -23.40
N GLY A 190 16.29 9.55 -23.44
CA GLY A 190 15.43 9.72 -24.61
C GLY A 190 14.58 8.50 -24.95
N TRP A 191 14.35 7.60 -24.00
CA TRP A 191 13.58 6.39 -24.22
C TRP A 191 12.08 6.68 -24.21
N SER A 192 11.41 6.31 -25.30
CA SER A 192 9.96 6.47 -25.46
C SER A 192 9.19 5.16 -25.29
N LYS A 193 9.89 4.02 -25.40
CA LYS A 193 9.31 2.68 -25.22
C LYS A 193 10.18 1.91 -24.25
N VAL A 194 9.59 1.46 -23.16
CA VAL A 194 10.29 0.72 -22.12
C VAL A 194 9.53 -0.56 -21.83
N VAL A 195 10.26 -1.67 -21.78
CA VAL A 195 9.75 -2.98 -21.36
C VAL A 195 10.53 -3.41 -20.14
N ALA A 196 9.84 -3.80 -19.08
CA ALA A 196 10.44 -4.38 -17.90
C ALA A 196 10.23 -5.90 -17.92
N PHE A 197 11.23 -6.64 -17.49
CA PHE A 197 11.16 -8.07 -17.29
C PHE A 197 11.70 -8.41 -15.90
N GLN A 198 10.91 -9.17 -15.15
CA GLN A 198 11.29 -9.65 -13.83
C GLN A 198 11.57 -11.15 -13.90
N THR A 199 12.71 -11.56 -13.34
CA THR A 199 13.13 -12.97 -13.23
C THR A 199 13.12 -13.43 -11.79
#